data_c027befdb78e39858f9d503e0168af83
#
_entry.id   c027befdb78e39858f9d503e0168af83
#
_cell.length_a   1.000
_cell.length_b   1.000
_cell.length_c   1.000
_cell.angle_alpha   90.00
_cell.angle_beta   90.00
_cell.angle_gamma   90.00
#
_symmetry.space_group_name_H-M   'P 1'
#
loop_
_entity.id
_entity.type
_entity.pdbx_description
1 polymer ?
#
loop_
_entity_poly.entity_id
_entity_poly.type
_entity_poly.pdbx_seq_one_letter_code
_entity_poly.pdbx_strand_id
1 'polypeptide(L)'
;MSNNYIPNNEHFLKRARNIRNELLNRTDRYFLIDYPIAYEQQIIIKAYRQELRDFINNNKEKILNGDKIDFPQQPDFIDLNIIY
;
A
#
# COMPACT_ATOMS: atom_id res chain seq x y z
N MET A 1 -28.92 7.44 -18.85
CA MET A 1 -28.52 7.26 -18.32
C MET A 1 -27.85 6.86 -18.08
N SER A 2 -27.59 6.86 -18.00
CA SER A 2 -26.94 6.53 -17.57
C SER A 2 -26.41 6.19 -17.10
N ASN A 3 -26.09 5.93 -16.90
CA ASN A 3 -25.60 5.57 -16.38
C ASN A 3 -24.83 5.34 -16.05
N ASN A 4 -24.61 5.55 -16.36
CA ASN A 4 -23.76 5.50 -15.98
C ASN A 4 -23.21 5.24 -15.23
N TYR A 5 -23.24 5.03 -15.27
CA TYR A 5 -23.09 4.85 -14.31
C TYR A 5 -22.26 3.89 -13.94
N ILE A 6 -21.55 3.92 -13.95
CA ILE A 6 -20.73 3.08 -13.70
C ILE A 6 -20.37 3.25 -12.48
N PRO A 7 -20.55 2.46 -11.93
CA PRO A 7 -20.22 2.54 -10.78
C PRO A 7 -18.91 2.85 -10.64
N ASN A 8 -18.72 3.36 -10.24
CA ASN A 8 -17.77 3.77 -9.95
C ASN A 8 -16.94 2.96 -9.21
N ASN A 9 -16.57 1.94 -9.70
CA ASN A 9 -15.56 1.09 -9.16
C ASN A 9 -14.24 1.82 -9.05
N GLU A 10 -14.18 2.99 -9.61
CA GLU A 10 -12.98 3.80 -9.42
C GLU A 10 -12.80 4.27 -7.98
N HIS A 11 -13.83 4.30 -7.19
CA HIS A 11 -13.65 4.63 -5.79
C HIS A 11 -12.92 3.52 -5.02
N PHE A 12 -13.05 2.28 -5.47
CA PHE A 12 -12.27 1.19 -4.90
C PHE A 12 -10.78 1.40 -5.18
N LEU A 13 -10.47 1.83 -6.39
CA LEU A 13 -9.09 2.08 -6.78
C LEU A 13 -8.51 3.26 -6.00
N LYS A 14 -9.30 4.31 -5.84
CA LYS A 14 -8.88 5.47 -5.07
C LYS A 14 -8.63 5.10 -3.62
N ARG A 15 -9.49 4.28 -3.04
CA ARG A 15 -9.33 3.84 -1.66
C ARG A 15 -8.06 3.00 -1.51
N ALA A 16 -7.82 2.09 -2.44
CA ALA A 16 -6.62 1.25 -2.39
C ALA A 16 -5.35 2.10 -2.51
N ARG A 17 -5.37 3.10 -3.39
CA ARG A 17 -4.23 4.01 -3.53
C ARG A 17 -3.99 4.82 -2.25
N ASN A 18 -5.05 5.26 -1.60
CA ASN A 18 -4.93 6.02 -0.37
C ASN A 18 -4.31 5.19 0.74
N ILE A 19 -4.74 3.94 0.86
CA ILE A 19 -4.16 3.03 1.85
C ILE A 19 -2.69 2.79 1.53
N ARG A 20 -2.38 2.50 0.28
CA ARG A 20 -1.00 2.27 -0.16
C ARG A 20 -0.11 3.47 0.14
N ASN A 21 -0.60 4.67 -0.17
CA ASN A 21 0.17 5.89 0.04
C ASN A 21 0.39 6.15 1.52
N GLU A 22 -0.60 5.84 2.35
CA GLU A 22 -0.45 6.00 3.78
C GLU A 22 0.61 5.02 4.33
N LEU A 23 0.61 3.80 3.85
CA LEU A 23 1.61 2.82 4.26
C LEU A 23 3.01 3.27 3.84
N LEU A 24 3.14 3.79 2.63
CA LEU A 24 4.43 4.33 2.17
C LEU A 24 4.88 5.50 3.04
N ASN A 25 3.98 6.42 3.33
CA ASN A 25 4.30 7.58 4.16
C ASN A 25 4.79 7.17 5.54
N ARG A 26 4.16 6.16 6.12
CA ARG A 26 4.52 5.71 7.46
C ARG A 26 5.86 5.00 7.51
N THR A 27 6.36 4.52 6.37
CA THR A 27 7.68 3.91 6.33
C THR A 27 8.79 4.92 6.07
N ASP A 28 8.46 6.17 5.70
CA ASP A 28 9.48 7.16 5.34
C ASP A 28 10.45 7.43 6.49
N ARG A 29 9.96 7.40 7.72
CA ARG A 29 10.81 7.68 8.88
C ARG A 29 11.98 6.72 9.02
N TYR A 30 11.83 5.51 8.49
CA TYR A 30 12.89 4.50 8.62
C TYR A 30 14.07 4.77 7.72
N PHE A 31 13.96 5.77 6.85
CA PHE A 31 15.03 6.15 5.95
C PHE A 31 15.62 7.52 6.32
N LEU A 32 15.21 8.09 7.45
CA LEU A 32 15.84 9.31 7.93
C LEU A 32 17.24 8.96 8.42
N ILE A 33 18.17 9.88 8.16
CA ILE A 33 19.59 9.63 8.39
C ILE A 33 19.92 9.22 9.82
N ASP A 34 19.18 9.74 10.77
CA ASP A 34 19.44 9.43 12.18
C ASP A 34 18.55 8.33 12.75
N TYR A 35 17.73 7.71 11.95
CA TYR A 35 16.83 6.70 12.48
C TYR A 35 17.61 5.40 12.72
N PRO A 36 17.58 4.87 13.97
CA PRO A 36 18.39 3.71 14.30
C PRO A 36 17.78 2.42 13.77
N ILE A 37 18.22 2.01 12.62
CA ILE A 37 17.73 0.78 12.01
C ILE A 37 18.89 0.03 11.40
N ALA A 38 18.89 -1.27 11.53
CA ALA A 38 19.95 -2.12 10.97
C ALA A 38 19.86 -2.14 9.45
N TYR A 39 21.01 -2.35 8.82
CA TYR A 39 21.07 -2.38 7.35
C TYR A 39 20.16 -3.47 6.77
N GLU A 40 20.14 -4.63 7.40
CA GLU A 40 19.28 -5.73 6.94
C GLU A 40 17.80 -5.36 7.02
N GLN A 41 17.43 -4.58 8.03
CA GLN A 41 16.06 -4.12 8.19
C GLN A 41 15.71 -3.10 7.11
N GLN A 42 16.67 -2.26 6.73
CA GLN A 42 16.45 -1.31 5.64
C GLN A 42 16.16 -2.04 4.33
N ILE A 43 16.86 -3.12 4.08
CA ILE A 43 16.64 -3.92 2.86
C ILE A 43 15.22 -4.48 2.85
N ILE A 44 14.77 -5.00 3.99
CA ILE A 44 13.43 -5.55 4.11
C ILE A 44 12.37 -4.48 3.88
N ILE A 45 12.56 -3.29 4.45
CA ILE A 45 11.60 -2.20 4.28
C ILE A 45 11.59 -1.73 2.83
N LYS A 46 12.74 -1.65 2.18
CA LYS A 46 12.79 -1.27 0.76
C LYS A 46 12.02 -2.24 -0.11
N ALA A 47 12.13 -3.54 0.17
CA ALA A 47 11.39 -4.55 -0.57
C ALA A 47 9.89 -4.41 -0.34
N TYR A 48 9.49 -4.18 0.90
CA TYR A 48 8.09 -3.95 1.24
C TYR A 48 7.54 -2.73 0.52
N ARG A 49 8.29 -1.63 0.49
CA ARG A 49 7.87 -0.41 -0.20
C ARG A 49 7.71 -0.66 -1.70
N GLN A 50 8.59 -1.46 -2.29
CA GLN A 50 8.48 -1.77 -3.72
C GLN A 50 7.22 -2.61 -3.98
N GLU A 51 6.92 -3.56 -3.11
CA GLU A 51 5.68 -4.33 -3.23
C GLU A 51 4.47 -3.42 -3.16
N LEU A 52 4.50 -2.41 -2.27
CA LEU A 52 3.40 -1.45 -2.17
C LEU A 52 3.26 -0.64 -3.46
N ARG A 53 4.37 -0.22 -4.05
CA ARG A 53 4.31 0.56 -5.30
C ARG A 53 3.70 -0.25 -6.44
N ASP A 54 4.03 -1.55 -6.47
CA ASP A 54 3.56 -2.41 -7.55
C ASP A 54 2.16 -2.96 -7.30
N PHE A 55 1.69 -2.88 -6.07
CA PHE A 55 0.47 -3.56 -5.62
C PHE A 55 -0.75 -3.15 -6.44
N ILE A 56 -0.93 -1.86 -6.67
CA ILE A 56 -2.12 -1.37 -7.37
C ILE A 56 -2.16 -1.89 -8.80
N ASN A 57 -1.04 -1.82 -9.51
CA ASN A 57 -1.00 -2.30 -10.90
C ASN A 57 -1.19 -3.81 -10.95
N ASN A 58 -0.61 -4.54 -10.02
CA ASN A 58 -0.70 -6.00 -10.02
C ASN A 58 -2.08 -6.51 -9.64
N ASN A 59 -2.89 -5.69 -8.98
CA ASN A 59 -4.20 -6.09 -8.51
C ASN A 59 -5.33 -5.23 -9.07
N LYS A 60 -5.06 -4.50 -10.13
CA LYS A 60 -6.01 -3.50 -10.64
C LYS A 60 -7.35 -4.12 -10.98
N GLU A 61 -7.36 -5.26 -11.65
CA GLU A 61 -8.62 -5.89 -12.03
C GLU A 61 -9.42 -6.33 -10.81
N LYS A 62 -8.75 -6.91 -9.84
CA LYS A 62 -9.43 -7.35 -8.61
C LYS A 62 -10.00 -6.15 -7.88
N ILE A 63 -9.25 -5.06 -7.81
CA ILE A 63 -9.70 -3.85 -7.13
C ILE A 63 -10.93 -3.30 -7.81
N LEU A 64 -10.90 -3.19 -9.13
CA LEU A 64 -12.02 -2.65 -9.88
C LEU A 64 -13.25 -3.55 -9.82
N ASN A 65 -13.05 -4.85 -9.66
CA ASN A 65 -14.16 -5.79 -9.53
C ASN A 65 -14.75 -5.79 -8.11
N GLY A 66 -14.10 -5.12 -7.17
CA GLY A 66 -14.56 -5.15 -5.78
C GLY A 66 -14.19 -6.42 -5.06
N ASP A 67 -13.24 -7.20 -5.61
CA ASP A 67 -12.81 -8.43 -4.98
C ASP A 67 -11.98 -8.13 -3.75
N LYS A 68 -11.89 -9.10 -2.86
CA LYS A 68 -11.04 -8.95 -1.70
C LYS A 68 -9.59 -8.89 -2.14
N ILE A 69 -8.84 -7.93 -1.57
CA ILE A 69 -7.43 -7.82 -1.84
C ILE A 69 -6.69 -7.83 -0.52
N ASP A 70 -5.46 -8.34 -0.54
CA ASP A 70 -4.61 -8.37 0.65
C ASP A 70 -3.36 -7.57 0.36
N PHE A 71 -3.17 -6.50 1.11
CA PHE A 71 -1.96 -5.68 0.97
C PHE A 71 -0.73 -6.49 1.39
N PRO A 72 0.46 -6.15 0.90
CA PRO A 72 1.67 -6.84 1.32
C PRO A 72 1.80 -6.84 2.83
N GLN A 73 2.32 -7.94 3.37
CA GLN A 73 2.46 -8.07 4.81
C GLN A 73 3.54 -7.13 5.33
N GLN A 74 3.22 -6.41 6.39
CA GLN A 74 4.18 -5.50 7.01
C GLN A 74 5.30 -6.29 7.67
N PRO A 75 6.54 -5.77 7.59
CA PRO A 75 7.63 -6.40 8.34
C PRO A 75 7.34 -6.44 9.84
N ASP A 76 7.77 -7.50 10.51
CA ASP A 76 7.45 -7.72 11.91
C ASP A 76 7.99 -6.66 12.84
N PHE A 77 9.11 -6.06 12.49
CA PHE A 77 9.80 -5.14 13.38
C PHE A 77 9.31 -3.69 13.27
N ILE A 78 8.31 -3.42 12.44
CA ILE A 78 7.77 -2.07 12.34
C ILE A 78 6.29 -2.11 12.69
N ASP A 79 5.81 -0.99 13.20
CA ASP A 79 4.41 -0.85 13.55
C ASP A 79 3.89 0.39 12.86
N LEU A 80 3.08 0.21 11.86
CA LEU A 80 2.55 1.31 11.08
C LEU A 80 1.23 1.84 11.62
N ASN A 81 0.62 1.14 12.56
CA ASN A 81 -0.60 1.58 13.22
C ASN A 81 -1.68 2.01 12.25
N ILE A 82 -1.88 1.25 11.21
CA ILE A 82 -2.88 1.59 10.22
C ILE A 82 -3.88 0.44 10.09
N ILE A 83 -5.13 0.79 10.00
CA ILE A 83 -6.20 -0.19 9.86
C ILE A 83 -6.78 -0.06 8.46
N TYR A 84 -6.82 -1.10 7.70
CA TYR A 84 -7.34 -1.08 6.34
C TYR A 84 -8.14 -2.33 5.96
#